data_73d381df8e7832d384ee08e623af74a7
#
_entry.id   73d381df8e7832d384ee08e623af74a7
#
_cell.length_a   1.000
_cell.length_b   1.000
_cell.length_c   1.000
_cell.angle_alpha   90.00
_cell.angle_beta   90.00
_cell.angle_gamma   90.00
#
_symmetry.space_group_name_H-M   'P 1'
#
loop_
_entity.id
_entity.type
_entity.pdbx_description
1 polymer ?
#
loop_
_entity_poly.entity_id
_entity_poly.type
_entity_poly.pdbx_seq_one_letter_code
_entity_poly.pdbx_strand_id
1 'polypeptide(L)'
;MSILQARNVHYIYQSKYQKVHAVKGINFAFEEGKFYAIVGKSGCGKTTFLSILAGLDLPTEGEIIYDGKSTAERNRDKYRLRAISLICQSYNLFPLLTVEENVLYPMLLRKAENAKQIAEEKLHAVGLDETYFKRLPAMLSGGEQQRVAIARALASDAKIILADEPTGNLDTENSEIVIDLLQKLAHEEGYCVIVVTHDLAIADKADEVLRLRDGYIV
;
A
#
# COMPACT_ATOMS: atom_id res chain seq x y z
N MET A 1 1.83 0.10 19.78
CA MET A 1 3.27 0.44 19.53
C MET A 1 3.43 0.75 18.06
N SER A 2 4.29 1.72 17.73
CA SER A 2 4.51 2.05 16.31
C SER A 2 5.25 0.92 15.60
N ILE A 3 4.70 0.45 14.48
CA ILE A 3 5.30 -0.57 13.63
C ILE A 3 6.25 0.06 12.60
N LEU A 4 5.96 1.29 12.16
CA LEU A 4 6.72 2.01 11.15
C LEU A 4 6.90 3.47 11.58
N GLN A 5 8.12 4.01 11.47
CA GLN A 5 8.42 5.39 11.83
C GLN A 5 9.24 6.07 10.75
N ALA A 6 8.87 7.30 10.41
CA ALA A 6 9.69 8.23 9.66
C ALA A 6 10.38 9.18 10.65
N ARG A 7 11.70 9.31 10.60
CA ARG A 7 12.50 10.21 11.44
C ARG A 7 13.27 11.17 10.58
N ASN A 8 12.90 12.44 10.63
CA ASN A 8 13.51 13.54 9.88
C ASN A 8 13.75 13.19 8.41
N VAL A 9 12.74 12.61 7.76
CA VAL A 9 12.85 12.09 6.41
C VAL A 9 12.86 13.21 5.39
N HIS A 10 13.94 13.27 4.60
CA HIS A 10 14.07 14.15 3.44
C HIS A 10 14.26 13.33 2.18
N TYR A 11 13.76 13.85 1.06
CA TYR A 11 14.02 13.26 -0.24
C TYR A 11 14.18 14.34 -1.32
N ILE A 12 15.31 14.27 -2.02
CA ILE A 12 15.69 15.23 -3.04
C ILE A 12 15.91 14.49 -4.35
N TYR A 13 15.03 14.74 -5.33
CA TYR A 13 15.32 14.37 -6.71
C TYR A 13 16.41 15.27 -7.26
N GLN A 14 17.48 14.68 -7.75
CA GLN A 14 18.58 15.40 -8.36
C GLN A 14 18.84 14.88 -9.77
N SER A 15 18.72 15.77 -10.73
CA SER A 15 19.11 15.53 -12.12
C SER A 15 20.20 16.53 -12.53
N LYS A 16 20.71 16.39 -13.74
CA LYS A 16 21.68 17.35 -14.32
C LYS A 16 21.11 18.77 -14.41
N TYR A 17 19.80 18.93 -14.50
CA TYR A 17 19.13 20.20 -14.80
C TYR A 17 18.27 20.74 -13.66
N GLN A 18 17.91 19.89 -12.70
CA GLN A 18 16.93 20.27 -11.68
C GLN A 18 17.18 19.53 -10.36
N LYS A 19 16.97 20.26 -9.27
CA LYS A 19 16.95 19.73 -7.91
C LYS A 19 15.56 20.02 -7.31
N VAL A 20 14.82 18.98 -6.93
CA VAL A 20 13.47 19.09 -6.33
C VAL A 20 13.49 18.45 -4.97
N HIS A 21 13.25 19.21 -3.91
CA HIS A 21 13.11 18.72 -2.56
C HIS A 21 11.66 18.30 -2.34
N ALA A 22 11.37 17.02 -2.57
CA ALA A 22 10.02 16.48 -2.59
C ALA A 22 9.48 16.14 -1.19
N VAL A 23 10.34 15.74 -0.25
CA VAL A 23 9.98 15.43 1.14
C VAL A 23 10.93 16.16 2.05
N LYS A 24 10.41 16.86 3.06
CA LYS A 24 11.16 17.86 3.83
C LYS A 24 10.99 17.69 5.33
N GLY A 25 11.79 16.80 5.93
CA GLY A 25 11.89 16.62 7.38
C GLY A 25 10.64 16.01 8.00
N ILE A 26 10.03 15.00 7.34
CA ILE A 26 8.84 14.32 7.87
C ILE A 26 9.22 13.49 9.09
N ASN A 27 8.47 13.73 10.19
CA ASN A 27 8.50 12.93 11.40
C ASN A 27 7.10 12.42 11.67
N PHE A 28 6.91 11.10 11.64
CA PHE A 28 5.62 10.48 11.96
C PHE A 28 5.80 9.01 12.35
N ALA A 29 4.90 8.51 13.20
CA ALA A 29 4.89 7.13 13.65
C ALA A 29 3.53 6.47 13.34
N PHE A 30 3.56 5.37 12.59
CA PHE A 30 2.39 4.58 12.24
C PHE A 30 2.26 3.38 13.17
N GLU A 31 1.03 3.07 13.56
CA GLU A 31 0.68 2.00 14.50
C GLU A 31 -0.12 0.90 13.81
N GLU A 32 -0.02 -0.32 14.33
CA GLU A 32 -0.91 -1.41 13.92
C GLU A 32 -2.35 -1.11 14.32
N GLY A 33 -3.29 -1.65 13.56
CA GLY A 33 -4.73 -1.51 13.83
C GLY A 33 -5.29 -0.13 13.48
N LYS A 34 -4.54 0.71 12.77
CA LYS A 34 -4.98 2.05 12.37
C LYS A 34 -5.01 2.24 10.86
N PHE A 35 -5.98 3.03 10.43
CA PHE A 35 -6.18 3.47 9.06
C PHE A 35 -5.75 4.95 8.92
N TYR A 36 -4.69 5.19 8.15
CA TYR A 36 -4.11 6.51 7.92
C TYR A 36 -4.41 7.00 6.51
N ALA A 37 -4.72 8.28 6.36
CA ALA A 37 -4.81 8.95 5.08
C ALA A 37 -3.71 10.03 4.94
N ILE A 38 -2.93 9.97 3.87
CA ILE A 38 -1.98 11.02 3.49
C ILE A 38 -2.60 11.81 2.35
N VAL A 39 -3.04 13.03 2.63
CA VAL A 39 -3.74 13.87 1.67
C VAL A 39 -2.93 15.10 1.27
N GLY A 40 -3.17 15.59 0.06
CA GLY A 40 -2.52 16.80 -0.44
C GLY A 40 -2.65 16.95 -1.95
N LYS A 41 -2.31 18.13 -2.47
CA LYS A 41 -2.37 18.40 -3.91
C LYS A 41 -1.43 17.51 -4.71
N SER A 42 -1.70 17.33 -6.01
CA SER A 42 -0.78 16.63 -6.90
C SER A 42 0.62 17.28 -6.86
N GLY A 43 1.67 16.46 -6.86
CA GLY A 43 3.06 16.92 -6.81
C GLY A 43 3.57 17.38 -5.44
N CYS A 44 2.78 17.31 -4.34
CA CYS A 44 3.24 17.74 -3.01
C CYS A 44 4.17 16.74 -2.30
N GLY A 45 4.48 15.57 -2.90
CA GLY A 45 5.41 14.57 -2.35
C GLY A 45 4.78 13.29 -1.78
N LYS A 46 3.46 13.09 -1.89
CA LYS A 46 2.75 11.91 -1.31
C LYS A 46 3.29 10.58 -1.80
N THR A 47 3.28 10.35 -3.12
CA THR A 47 3.78 9.10 -3.74
C THR A 47 5.27 8.90 -3.46
N THR A 48 6.05 10.00 -3.41
CA THR A 48 7.47 9.94 -3.02
C THR A 48 7.62 9.45 -1.58
N PHE A 49 6.84 10.01 -0.65
CA PHE A 49 6.88 9.58 0.74
C PHE A 49 6.43 8.12 0.89
N LEU A 50 5.38 7.72 0.17
CA LEU A 50 4.93 6.32 0.14
C LEU A 50 6.01 5.37 -0.39
N SER A 51 6.74 5.75 -1.47
CA SER A 51 7.85 4.97 -2.03
C SER A 51 8.99 4.77 -1.02
N ILE A 52 9.27 5.79 -0.21
CA ILE A 52 10.27 5.71 0.85
C ILE A 52 9.80 4.78 1.97
N LEU A 53 8.54 4.89 2.41
CA LEU A 53 7.93 3.97 3.39
C LEU A 53 7.96 2.53 2.89
N ALA A 54 7.71 2.32 1.60
CA ALA A 54 7.77 1.02 0.95
C ALA A 54 9.20 0.44 0.82
N GLY A 55 10.24 1.23 1.07
CA GLY A 55 11.63 0.83 0.81
C GLY A 55 11.97 0.68 -0.67
N LEU A 56 11.19 1.27 -1.57
CA LEU A 56 11.49 1.37 -2.99
C LEU A 56 12.64 2.36 -3.18
N ASP A 57 12.56 3.50 -2.48
CA ASP A 57 13.60 4.51 -2.40
C ASP A 57 14.16 4.61 -0.98
N LEU A 58 15.39 5.11 -0.85
CA LEU A 58 15.99 5.48 0.43
C LEU A 58 15.86 6.99 0.62
N PRO A 59 15.58 7.48 1.84
CA PRO A 59 15.61 8.92 2.10
C PRO A 59 17.00 9.48 1.81
N THR A 60 17.06 10.74 1.35
CA THR A 60 18.33 11.47 1.15
C THR A 60 18.97 11.80 2.50
N GLU A 61 18.14 12.11 3.50
CA GLU A 61 18.51 12.34 4.89
C GLU A 61 17.41 11.81 5.79
N GLY A 62 17.74 11.46 7.03
CA GLY A 62 16.83 10.81 7.97
C GLY A 62 16.70 9.32 7.70
N GLU A 63 15.70 8.68 8.29
CA GLU A 63 15.55 7.24 8.20
C GLU A 63 14.10 6.77 8.35
N ILE A 64 13.81 5.60 7.80
CA ILE A 64 12.60 4.83 8.09
C ILE A 64 12.97 3.69 9.03
N ILE A 65 12.24 3.58 10.13
CA ILE A 65 12.41 2.53 11.13
C ILE A 65 11.22 1.58 11.05
N TYR A 66 11.51 0.31 10.88
CA TYR A 66 10.55 -0.79 10.95
C TYR A 66 10.96 -1.75 12.05
N ASP A 67 10.05 -2.06 12.96
CA ASP A 67 10.31 -2.96 14.09
C ASP A 67 11.63 -2.60 14.81
N GLY A 68 11.75 -1.31 15.18
CA GLY A 68 12.87 -0.76 15.94
C GLY A 68 14.22 -0.68 15.23
N LYS A 69 14.32 -1.02 13.92
CA LYS A 69 15.57 -0.99 13.14
C LYS A 69 15.42 -0.20 11.86
N SER A 70 16.45 0.56 11.50
CA SER A 70 16.49 1.30 10.25
C SER A 70 16.35 0.39 9.03
N THR A 71 15.52 0.77 8.07
CA THR A 71 15.34 0.04 6.80
C THR A 71 16.58 0.12 5.92
N ALA A 72 17.43 1.14 6.09
CA ALA A 72 18.71 1.27 5.38
C ALA A 72 19.73 0.19 5.79
N GLU A 73 19.64 -0.30 7.03
CA GLU A 73 20.51 -1.36 7.56
C GLU A 73 20.01 -2.78 7.24
N ARG A 74 18.81 -2.88 6.65
CA ARG A 74 18.18 -4.17 6.31
C ARG A 74 18.38 -4.51 4.84
N ASN A 75 18.24 -5.80 4.53
CA ASN A 75 18.02 -6.21 3.14
C ASN A 75 16.65 -5.70 2.69
N ARG A 76 16.61 -4.71 1.78
CA ARG A 76 15.39 -4.04 1.31
C ARG A 76 14.42 -4.98 0.61
N ASP A 77 14.92 -6.00 -0.11
CA ASP A 77 14.06 -6.99 -0.75
C ASP A 77 13.32 -7.83 0.29
N LYS A 78 14.01 -8.22 1.37
CA LYS A 78 13.37 -8.92 2.49
C LYS A 78 12.38 -8.03 3.23
N TYR A 79 12.69 -6.73 3.39
CA TYR A 79 11.77 -5.77 3.99
C TYR A 79 10.50 -5.66 3.16
N ARG A 80 10.62 -5.39 1.84
CA ARG A 80 9.46 -5.33 0.95
C ARG A 80 8.65 -6.62 0.92
N LEU A 81 9.33 -7.76 0.87
CA LEU A 81 8.67 -9.07 0.77
C LEU A 81 7.88 -9.45 2.03
N ARG A 82 8.32 -9.00 3.22
CA ARG A 82 7.80 -9.48 4.51
C ARG A 82 7.03 -8.43 5.31
N ALA A 83 7.36 -7.16 5.13
CA ALA A 83 6.79 -6.09 5.95
C ALA A 83 5.72 -5.26 5.23
N ILE A 84 5.84 -5.14 3.90
CA ILE A 84 5.07 -4.21 3.10
C ILE A 84 4.23 -4.93 2.06
N SER A 85 2.96 -4.55 1.96
CA SER A 85 2.09 -4.85 0.83
C SER A 85 1.74 -3.54 0.13
N LEU A 86 1.94 -3.47 -1.18
CA LEU A 86 1.69 -2.28 -1.97
C LEU A 86 0.47 -2.48 -2.87
N ILE A 87 -0.49 -1.57 -2.77
CA ILE A 87 -1.67 -1.47 -3.63
C ILE A 87 -1.50 -0.21 -4.48
N CYS A 88 -1.53 -0.34 -5.80
CA CYS A 88 -1.32 0.76 -6.74
C CYS A 88 -2.62 1.13 -7.45
N GLN A 89 -2.73 2.38 -7.87
CA GLN A 89 -3.86 2.89 -8.66
C GLN A 89 -4.11 2.09 -9.95
N SER A 90 -3.07 1.60 -10.60
CA SER A 90 -3.14 0.82 -11.85
C SER A 90 -3.26 -0.69 -11.63
N TYR A 91 -3.64 -1.14 -10.44
CA TYR A 91 -3.79 -2.53 -10.01
C TYR A 91 -2.51 -3.39 -10.13
N ASN A 92 -1.70 -3.19 -11.15
CA ASN A 92 -0.46 -3.91 -11.47
C ASN A 92 -0.63 -5.44 -11.43
N LEU A 93 -1.74 -5.94 -11.96
CA LEU A 93 -1.98 -7.37 -12.13
C LEU A 93 -1.14 -7.90 -13.28
N PHE A 94 -0.69 -9.15 -13.16
CA PHE A 94 -0.05 -9.86 -14.25
C PHE A 94 -1.10 -10.24 -15.30
N PRO A 95 -1.09 -9.67 -16.52
CA PRO A 95 -2.21 -9.77 -17.45
C PRO A 95 -2.41 -11.17 -18.03
N LEU A 96 -1.38 -12.01 -18.00
CA LEU A 96 -1.40 -13.39 -18.51
C LEU A 96 -1.63 -14.44 -17.40
N LEU A 97 -1.70 -14.03 -16.14
CA LEU A 97 -2.04 -14.89 -15.02
C LEU A 97 -3.52 -14.73 -14.68
N THR A 98 -4.16 -15.82 -14.31
CA THR A 98 -5.53 -15.81 -13.80
C THR A 98 -5.63 -15.02 -12.49
N VAL A 99 -6.84 -14.74 -12.03
CA VAL A 99 -7.13 -14.11 -10.73
C VAL A 99 -6.45 -14.89 -9.60
N GLU A 100 -6.66 -16.20 -9.53
CA GLU A 100 -6.05 -17.07 -8.54
C GLU A 100 -4.52 -17.03 -8.60
N GLU A 101 -3.94 -17.12 -9.79
CA GLU A 101 -2.49 -17.10 -10.00
C GLU A 101 -1.87 -15.75 -9.62
N ASN A 102 -2.55 -14.63 -9.86
CA ASN A 102 -2.12 -13.31 -9.41
C ASN A 102 -1.97 -13.23 -7.89
N VAL A 103 -2.92 -13.82 -7.15
CA VAL A 103 -2.90 -13.85 -5.68
C VAL A 103 -1.89 -14.88 -5.16
N LEU A 104 -1.77 -16.02 -5.83
CA LEU A 104 -0.85 -17.10 -5.51
C LEU A 104 0.63 -16.69 -5.65
N TYR A 105 0.96 -15.83 -6.61
CA TYR A 105 2.32 -15.51 -7.02
C TYR A 105 3.25 -15.07 -5.88
N PRO A 106 2.89 -14.13 -4.99
CA PRO A 106 3.75 -13.74 -3.86
C PRO A 106 4.07 -14.90 -2.91
N MET A 107 3.15 -15.83 -2.73
CA MET A 107 3.33 -16.98 -1.84
C MET A 107 4.29 -18.02 -2.44
N LEU A 108 4.25 -18.20 -3.77
CA LEU A 108 5.20 -19.07 -4.47
C LEU A 108 6.64 -18.56 -4.31
N LEU A 109 6.86 -17.24 -4.36
CA LEU A 109 8.18 -16.64 -4.14
C LEU A 109 8.73 -16.93 -2.74
N ARG A 110 7.84 -17.09 -1.76
CA ARG A 110 8.20 -17.40 -0.37
C ARG A 110 8.18 -18.89 -0.05
N LYS A 111 7.83 -19.71 -1.01
CA LYS A 111 7.66 -21.18 -0.83
C LYS A 111 6.68 -21.51 0.31
N ALA A 112 5.58 -20.75 0.39
CA ALA A 112 4.58 -20.95 1.41
C ALA A 112 3.87 -22.31 1.21
N GLU A 113 3.68 -23.03 2.30
CA GLU A 113 2.83 -24.21 2.31
C GLU A 113 1.36 -23.79 2.16
N ASN A 114 0.53 -24.63 1.53
CA ASN A 114 -0.90 -24.39 1.30
C ASN A 114 -1.21 -23.06 0.56
N ALA A 115 -0.28 -22.56 -0.26
CA ALA A 115 -0.39 -21.28 -0.95
C ALA A 115 -1.70 -21.15 -1.75
N LYS A 116 -2.18 -22.24 -2.37
CA LYS A 116 -3.43 -22.23 -3.13
C LYS A 116 -4.64 -22.00 -2.23
N GLN A 117 -4.75 -22.71 -1.12
CA GLN A 117 -5.85 -22.55 -0.16
C GLN A 117 -5.87 -21.12 0.40
N ILE A 118 -4.70 -20.58 0.75
CA ILE A 118 -4.58 -19.18 1.24
C ILE A 118 -5.03 -18.19 0.15
N ALA A 119 -4.68 -18.42 -1.13
CA ALA A 119 -5.11 -17.55 -2.23
C ALA A 119 -6.63 -17.54 -2.37
N GLU A 120 -7.26 -18.70 -2.33
CA GLU A 120 -8.72 -18.86 -2.37
C GLU A 120 -9.40 -18.16 -1.19
N GLU A 121 -8.90 -18.33 0.04
CA GLU A 121 -9.38 -17.65 1.24
C GLU A 121 -9.28 -16.11 1.12
N LYS A 122 -8.17 -15.61 0.57
CA LYS A 122 -7.99 -14.15 0.39
C LYS A 122 -8.88 -13.58 -0.72
N LEU A 123 -9.17 -14.34 -1.77
CA LEU A 123 -10.14 -13.96 -2.79
C LEU A 123 -11.56 -13.89 -2.22
N HIS A 124 -11.98 -14.88 -1.44
CA HIS A 124 -13.27 -14.84 -0.74
C HIS A 124 -13.38 -13.64 0.23
N ALA A 125 -12.31 -13.34 0.97
CA ALA A 125 -12.28 -12.23 1.91
C ALA A 125 -12.50 -10.86 1.23
N VAL A 126 -12.19 -10.73 -0.08
CA VAL A 126 -12.46 -9.52 -0.87
C VAL A 126 -13.75 -9.61 -1.70
N GLY A 127 -14.60 -10.63 -1.47
CA GLY A 127 -15.88 -10.81 -2.15
C GLY A 127 -15.77 -11.33 -3.59
N LEU A 128 -14.74 -12.11 -3.90
CA LEU A 128 -14.59 -12.82 -5.17
C LEU A 128 -14.70 -14.31 -4.96
N ASP A 129 -15.77 -14.92 -5.52
CA ASP A 129 -16.05 -16.35 -5.45
C ASP A 129 -15.28 -17.14 -6.53
N GLU A 130 -15.46 -18.46 -6.55
CA GLU A 130 -14.76 -19.38 -7.43
C GLU A 130 -15.01 -19.13 -8.91
N THR A 131 -16.09 -18.44 -9.28
CA THR A 131 -16.41 -18.11 -10.68
C THR A 131 -15.41 -17.11 -11.28
N TYR A 132 -14.67 -16.39 -10.42
CA TYR A 132 -13.63 -15.44 -10.81
C TYR A 132 -12.26 -16.08 -10.96
N PHE A 133 -11.94 -17.15 -10.22
CA PHE A 133 -10.58 -17.66 -10.03
C PHE A 133 -9.82 -17.94 -11.33
N LYS A 134 -10.51 -18.43 -12.36
CA LYS A 134 -9.91 -18.77 -13.66
C LYS A 134 -10.00 -17.67 -14.71
N ARG A 135 -10.59 -16.51 -14.37
CA ARG A 135 -10.64 -15.35 -15.29
C ARG A 135 -9.28 -14.68 -15.37
N LEU A 136 -9.00 -14.08 -16.52
CA LEU A 136 -7.86 -13.17 -16.71
C LEU A 136 -8.25 -11.75 -16.27
N PRO A 137 -7.30 -10.90 -15.87
CA PRO A 137 -7.57 -9.51 -15.48
C PRO A 137 -8.39 -8.71 -16.50
N ALA A 138 -8.17 -8.93 -17.80
CA ALA A 138 -8.93 -8.27 -18.88
C ALA A 138 -10.43 -8.62 -18.90
N MET A 139 -10.86 -9.66 -18.17
CA MET A 139 -12.26 -10.08 -18.07
C MET A 139 -12.97 -9.50 -16.84
N LEU A 140 -12.30 -8.61 -16.10
CA LEU A 140 -12.76 -8.03 -14.84
C LEU A 140 -13.07 -6.54 -15.01
N SER A 141 -14.07 -6.06 -14.26
CA SER A 141 -14.27 -4.63 -14.04
C SER A 141 -13.10 -4.01 -13.24
N GLY A 142 -12.99 -2.69 -13.24
CA GLY A 142 -11.95 -1.98 -12.46
C GLY A 142 -12.01 -2.30 -10.97
N GLY A 143 -13.22 -2.31 -10.39
CA GLY A 143 -13.42 -2.67 -8.98
C GLY A 143 -13.03 -4.10 -8.65
N GLU A 144 -13.35 -5.05 -9.55
CA GLU A 144 -12.92 -6.46 -9.38
C GLU A 144 -11.40 -6.59 -9.47
N GLN A 145 -10.74 -5.90 -10.42
CA GLN A 145 -9.28 -5.88 -10.52
C GLN A 145 -8.62 -5.30 -9.26
N GLN A 146 -9.20 -4.25 -8.69
CA GLN A 146 -8.71 -3.67 -7.44
C GLN A 146 -8.85 -4.65 -6.28
N ARG A 147 -9.97 -5.36 -6.17
CA ARG A 147 -10.15 -6.40 -5.15
C ARG A 147 -9.15 -7.55 -5.31
N VAL A 148 -8.82 -7.96 -6.53
CA VAL A 148 -7.73 -8.93 -6.78
C VAL A 148 -6.39 -8.38 -6.31
N ALA A 149 -6.08 -7.10 -6.57
CA ALA A 149 -4.85 -6.47 -6.10
C ALA A 149 -4.77 -6.43 -4.56
N ILE A 150 -5.90 -6.18 -3.89
CA ILE A 150 -5.99 -6.24 -2.42
C ILE A 150 -5.80 -7.68 -1.93
N ALA A 151 -6.48 -8.67 -2.53
CA ALA A 151 -6.31 -10.09 -2.17
C ALA A 151 -4.85 -10.53 -2.30
N ARG A 152 -4.17 -10.10 -3.37
CA ARG A 152 -2.73 -10.33 -3.57
C ARG A 152 -1.89 -9.67 -2.48
N ALA A 153 -2.24 -8.47 -2.05
CA ALA A 153 -1.58 -7.80 -0.94
C ALA A 153 -1.76 -8.57 0.38
N LEU A 154 -2.96 -9.07 0.65
CA LEU A 154 -3.28 -9.87 1.83
C LEU A 154 -2.65 -11.27 1.84
N ALA A 155 -2.32 -11.80 0.67
CA ALA A 155 -1.60 -13.08 0.55
C ALA A 155 -0.12 -12.97 0.95
N SER A 156 0.39 -11.76 1.16
CA SER A 156 1.67 -11.52 1.82
C SER A 156 1.45 -11.56 3.35
N ASP A 157 2.44 -12.02 4.13
CA ASP A 157 2.36 -11.94 5.61
C ASP A 157 2.67 -10.53 6.15
N ALA A 158 2.70 -9.54 5.27
CA ALA A 158 3.00 -8.16 5.62
C ALA A 158 1.89 -7.57 6.49
N LYS A 159 2.29 -6.84 7.53
CA LYS A 159 1.37 -6.16 8.45
C LYS A 159 1.12 -4.70 8.09
N ILE A 160 1.84 -4.18 7.09
CA ILE A 160 1.69 -2.81 6.61
C ILE A 160 1.17 -2.84 5.18
N ILE A 161 0.03 -2.21 4.96
CA ILE A 161 -0.57 -2.01 3.63
C ILE A 161 -0.37 -0.55 3.25
N LEU A 162 0.35 -0.32 2.15
CA LEU A 162 0.53 0.99 1.53
C LEU A 162 -0.32 1.05 0.26
N ALA A 163 -1.19 2.02 0.14
CA ALA A 163 -2.07 2.16 -1.03
C ALA A 163 -1.89 3.55 -1.67
N ASP A 164 -1.53 3.58 -2.94
CA ASP A 164 -1.41 4.80 -3.72
C ASP A 164 -2.65 4.98 -4.60
N GLU A 165 -3.51 5.95 -4.25
CA GLU A 165 -4.77 6.27 -4.95
C GLU A 165 -5.63 5.02 -5.23
N PRO A 166 -5.98 4.19 -4.22
CA PRO A 166 -6.57 2.86 -4.43
C PRO A 166 -7.96 2.90 -5.07
N THR A 167 -8.60 4.06 -5.12
CA THR A 167 -9.94 4.28 -5.70
C THR A 167 -9.93 5.18 -6.93
N GLY A 168 -8.78 5.68 -7.34
CA GLY A 168 -8.66 6.72 -8.38
C GLY A 168 -9.17 6.34 -9.77
N ASN A 169 -9.40 5.06 -10.04
CA ASN A 169 -9.94 4.54 -11.30
C ASN A 169 -11.30 3.84 -11.13
N LEU A 170 -11.97 4.03 -9.99
CA LEU A 170 -13.22 3.36 -9.65
C LEU A 170 -14.39 4.36 -9.66
N ASP A 171 -15.59 3.85 -9.91
CA ASP A 171 -16.82 4.57 -9.62
C ASP A 171 -17.07 4.68 -8.11
N THR A 172 -18.05 5.46 -7.70
CA THR A 172 -18.35 5.75 -6.30
C THR A 172 -18.66 4.48 -5.50
N GLU A 173 -19.49 3.58 -6.06
CA GLU A 173 -19.91 2.35 -5.37
C GLU A 173 -18.71 1.40 -5.12
N ASN A 174 -17.89 1.15 -6.14
CA ASN A 174 -16.69 0.34 -5.98
C ASN A 174 -15.65 1.02 -5.08
N SER A 175 -15.57 2.35 -5.07
CA SER A 175 -14.70 3.09 -4.16
C SER A 175 -15.08 2.87 -2.71
N GLU A 176 -16.36 2.95 -2.36
CA GLU A 176 -16.87 2.69 -1.01
C GLU A 176 -16.54 1.27 -0.55
N ILE A 177 -16.78 0.26 -1.40
CA ILE A 177 -16.45 -1.14 -1.11
C ILE A 177 -14.96 -1.31 -0.79
N VAL A 178 -14.08 -0.69 -1.58
CA VAL A 178 -12.62 -0.78 -1.38
C VAL A 178 -12.19 -0.09 -0.09
N ILE A 179 -12.75 1.09 0.22
CA ILE A 179 -12.41 1.83 1.44
C ILE A 179 -12.86 1.06 2.68
N ASP A 180 -14.09 0.54 2.68
CA ASP A 180 -14.64 -0.23 3.79
C ASP A 180 -13.82 -1.51 4.04
N LEU A 181 -13.36 -2.17 2.96
CA LEU A 181 -12.47 -3.30 3.06
C LEU A 181 -11.14 -2.92 3.71
N LEU A 182 -10.50 -1.83 3.28
CA LEU A 182 -9.23 -1.37 3.84
C LEU A 182 -9.38 -0.95 5.33
N GLN A 183 -10.49 -0.31 5.68
CA GLN A 183 -10.82 0.05 7.05
C GLN A 183 -11.02 -1.18 7.93
N LYS A 184 -11.76 -2.18 7.44
CA LYS A 184 -11.93 -3.47 8.12
C LYS A 184 -10.59 -4.18 8.37
N LEU A 185 -9.70 -4.19 7.38
CA LEU A 185 -8.36 -4.76 7.52
C LEU A 185 -7.56 -4.09 8.64
N ALA A 186 -7.67 -2.77 8.78
CA ALA A 186 -7.04 -2.06 9.88
C ALA A 186 -7.66 -2.45 11.23
N HIS A 187 -8.95 -2.25 11.39
CA HIS A 187 -9.61 -2.30 12.70
C HIS A 187 -9.88 -3.72 13.19
N GLU A 188 -10.20 -4.68 12.31
CA GLU A 188 -10.57 -6.04 12.71
C GLU A 188 -9.39 -7.02 12.59
N GLU A 189 -8.51 -6.84 11.57
CA GLU A 189 -7.40 -7.74 11.32
C GLU A 189 -6.04 -7.19 11.78
N GLY A 190 -6.01 -5.95 12.33
CA GLY A 190 -4.85 -5.34 12.96
C GLY A 190 -3.76 -4.86 11.99
N TYR A 191 -4.08 -4.66 10.71
CA TYR A 191 -3.11 -4.10 9.76
C TYR A 191 -2.85 -2.62 10.05
N CYS A 192 -1.62 -2.16 9.78
CA CYS A 192 -1.33 -0.74 9.60
C CYS A 192 -1.63 -0.38 8.16
N VAL A 193 -2.71 0.36 7.91
CA VAL A 193 -3.12 0.75 6.56
C VAL A 193 -2.81 2.22 6.32
N ILE A 194 -2.03 2.53 5.28
CA ILE A 194 -1.63 3.89 4.92
C ILE A 194 -2.05 4.16 3.47
N VAL A 195 -3.02 5.05 3.29
CA VAL A 195 -3.56 5.40 1.97
C VAL A 195 -3.08 6.79 1.58
N VAL A 196 -2.48 6.90 0.42
CA VAL A 196 -2.23 8.19 -0.24
C VAL A 196 -3.41 8.48 -1.16
N THR A 197 -4.02 9.66 -1.01
CA THR A 197 -5.16 10.05 -1.83
C THR A 197 -5.34 11.56 -1.91
N HIS A 198 -6.12 12.00 -2.90
CA HIS A 198 -6.69 13.35 -2.96
C HIS A 198 -8.20 13.34 -2.65
N ASP A 199 -8.78 12.17 -2.44
CA ASP A 199 -10.20 12.01 -2.11
C ASP A 199 -10.44 12.26 -0.61
N LEU A 200 -11.26 13.27 -0.30
CA LEU A 200 -11.60 13.64 1.07
C LEU A 200 -12.51 12.61 1.75
N ALA A 201 -13.30 11.85 0.99
CA ALA A 201 -14.15 10.81 1.56
C ALA A 201 -13.31 9.70 2.23
N ILE A 202 -12.13 9.41 1.68
CA ILE A 202 -11.16 8.48 2.32
C ILE A 202 -10.60 9.11 3.59
N ALA A 203 -10.26 10.40 3.55
CA ALA A 203 -9.72 11.10 4.70
C ALA A 203 -10.71 11.14 5.87
N ASP A 204 -12.00 11.28 5.59
CA ASP A 204 -13.06 11.31 6.61
C ASP A 204 -13.26 9.94 7.32
N LYS A 205 -12.84 8.85 6.68
CA LYS A 205 -12.88 7.50 7.27
C LYS A 205 -11.57 7.09 7.96
N ALA A 206 -10.52 7.91 7.87
CA ALA A 206 -9.23 7.61 8.48
C ALA A 206 -9.20 7.95 9.98
N ASP A 207 -8.49 7.14 10.77
CA ASP A 207 -8.23 7.42 12.18
C ASP A 207 -7.33 8.65 12.36
N GLU A 208 -6.36 8.82 11.45
CA GLU A 208 -5.46 9.98 11.42
C GLU A 208 -5.20 10.44 9.98
N VAL A 209 -5.23 11.75 9.78
CA VAL A 209 -5.01 12.37 8.47
C VAL A 209 -3.73 13.20 8.48
N LEU A 210 -2.77 12.82 7.63
CA LEU A 210 -1.56 13.58 7.39
C LEU A 210 -1.76 14.49 6.17
N ARG A 211 -1.78 15.78 6.39
CA ARG A 211 -1.89 16.75 5.31
C ARG A 211 -0.50 17.11 4.79
N LEU A 212 -0.21 16.72 3.56
CA LEU A 212 1.07 17.05 2.90
C LEU A 212 0.92 18.31 2.05
N ARG A 213 1.80 19.26 2.29
CA ARG A 213 1.89 20.51 1.50
C ARG A 213 3.36 20.86 1.25
N ASP A 214 3.73 20.98 -0.02
CA ASP A 214 5.07 21.38 -0.47
C ASP A 214 6.21 20.57 0.18
N GLY A 215 5.95 19.27 0.45
CA GLY A 215 6.91 18.34 1.06
C GLY A 215 6.88 18.30 2.60
N TYR A 216 6.05 19.10 3.27
CA TYR A 216 5.90 19.14 4.73
C TYR A 216 4.57 18.53 5.17
N ILE A 217 4.51 17.98 6.38
CA ILE A 217 3.25 17.71 7.10
C ILE A 217 2.81 19.02 7.75
N VAL A 218 1.53 19.42 7.56
CA VAL A 218 0.92 20.64 8.07
C VAL A 218 -0.36 20.36 8.85
#